data_abf50faced5b0b2df58c6e55f0141d38
#
_entry.id   abf50faced5b0b2df58c6e55f0141d38
#
_cell.length_a   1.000
_cell.length_b   1.000
_cell.length_c   1.000
_cell.angle_alpha   90.00
_cell.angle_beta   90.00
_cell.angle_gamma   90.00
#
_symmetry.space_group_name_H-M   'P 1'
#
loop_
_entity.id
_entity.type
_entity.pdbx_description
1 polymer ?
#
loop_
_entity_poly.entity_id
_entity_poly.type
_entity_poly.pdbx_seq_one_letter_code
_entity_poly.pdbx_strand_id
1 'polypeptide(L)'
;MTEKPVHLPAAEIAAMAGLQKTHFLNPRARRLNKSLGDACGLTGLGVHLIEVAPGDLSTEYHRHYVEDECVYVLEGTGMARHGETRQAIGPGDFLGYAAGGLAHDIENTGTSVLRMLVIGQRLDHDVGDYPEQGKRIFRNAGLPWAVADLDRLDFPQAGAKK
;
A
#
# COMPACT_ATOMS: atom_id res chain seq x y z
N MET A 1 4.71 -0.53 -29.81
CA MET A 1 4.65 -0.18 -28.37
C MET A 1 5.67 0.91 -28.14
N THR A 2 5.29 2.05 -27.59
CA THR A 2 6.25 3.11 -27.22
C THR A 2 7.14 2.60 -26.10
N GLU A 3 8.44 2.73 -26.27
CA GLU A 3 9.43 2.35 -25.25
C GLU A 3 9.19 3.18 -23.99
N LYS A 4 9.21 2.51 -22.83
CA LYS A 4 9.03 3.20 -21.54
C LYS A 4 10.34 3.87 -21.13
N PRO A 5 10.29 5.08 -20.54
CA PRO A 5 11.49 5.77 -20.10
C PRO A 5 12.16 5.02 -18.93
N VAL A 6 13.48 4.97 -18.92
CA VAL A 6 14.28 4.48 -17.79
C VAL A 6 14.58 5.59 -16.77
N HIS A 7 14.32 6.84 -17.14
CA HIS A 7 14.56 8.02 -16.33
C HIS A 7 13.32 8.91 -16.33
N LEU A 8 12.82 9.24 -15.15
CA LEU A 8 11.77 10.24 -14.93
C LEU A 8 12.40 11.45 -14.22
N PRO A 9 12.62 12.56 -14.91
CA PRO A 9 13.11 13.79 -14.29
C PRO A 9 12.16 14.28 -13.19
N ALA A 10 12.71 14.91 -12.15
CA ALA A 10 11.92 15.43 -11.03
C ALA A 10 10.79 16.38 -11.48
N ALA A 11 11.05 17.20 -12.52
CA ALA A 11 10.06 18.10 -13.11
C ALA A 11 8.88 17.32 -13.74
N GLU A 12 9.13 16.19 -14.39
CA GLU A 12 8.09 15.35 -14.96
C GLU A 12 7.28 14.66 -13.86
N ILE A 13 7.93 14.14 -12.81
CA ILE A 13 7.24 13.58 -11.64
C ILE A 13 6.36 14.64 -10.97
N ALA A 14 6.87 15.85 -10.83
CA ALA A 14 6.09 16.97 -10.28
C ALA A 14 4.85 17.28 -11.13
N ALA A 15 5.00 17.27 -12.46
CA ALA A 15 3.93 17.54 -13.40
C ALA A 15 2.90 16.39 -13.58
N MET A 16 3.19 15.18 -13.08
CA MET A 16 2.23 14.08 -13.15
C MET A 16 0.95 14.44 -12.38
N ALA A 17 -0.19 14.38 -13.04
CA ALA A 17 -1.49 14.62 -12.40
C ALA A 17 -1.76 13.63 -11.25
N GLY A 18 -1.28 12.40 -11.38
CA GLY A 18 -1.58 11.33 -10.43
C GLY A 18 -3.04 10.87 -10.50
N LEU A 19 -3.42 10.00 -9.60
CA LEU A 19 -4.77 9.49 -9.45
C LEU A 19 -5.22 9.65 -7.99
N GLN A 20 -6.33 10.34 -7.78
CA GLN A 20 -6.97 10.37 -6.48
C GLN A 20 -7.56 8.99 -6.17
N LYS A 21 -7.12 8.39 -5.09
CA LYS A 21 -7.60 7.08 -4.63
C LYS A 21 -8.27 7.21 -3.28
N THR A 22 -9.43 6.58 -3.16
CA THR A 22 -10.09 6.31 -1.88
C THR A 22 -10.21 4.82 -1.72
N HIS A 23 -9.85 4.30 -0.56
CA HIS A 23 -9.93 2.87 -0.29
C HIS A 23 -11.40 2.43 -0.20
N PHE A 24 -11.74 1.31 -0.82
CA PHE A 24 -13.13 0.83 -0.93
C PHE A 24 -13.77 0.44 0.42
N LEU A 25 -12.97 0.22 1.47
CA LEU A 25 -13.45 -0.08 2.82
C LEU A 25 -13.36 1.12 3.79
N ASN A 26 -12.69 2.22 3.39
CA ASN A 26 -12.44 3.32 4.31
C ASN A 26 -12.43 4.67 3.59
N PRO A 27 -13.45 5.51 3.78
CA PRO A 27 -13.54 6.82 3.12
C PRO A 27 -12.47 7.82 3.60
N ARG A 28 -11.82 7.58 4.75
CA ARG A 28 -10.69 8.40 5.23
C ARG A 28 -9.35 7.99 4.61
N ALA A 29 -9.25 6.79 4.05
CA ALA A 29 -8.04 6.33 3.38
C ALA A 29 -7.99 6.91 1.97
N ARG A 30 -7.51 8.15 1.87
CA ARG A 30 -7.46 8.95 0.63
C ARG A 30 -6.04 9.42 0.36
N ARG A 31 -5.62 9.29 -0.88
CA ARG A 31 -4.29 9.74 -1.31
C ARG A 31 -4.26 10.13 -2.78
N LEU A 32 -3.42 11.08 -3.15
CA LEU A 32 -2.97 11.25 -4.52
C LEU A 32 -1.86 10.24 -4.78
N ASN A 33 -1.96 9.46 -5.85
CA ASN A 33 -1.02 8.39 -6.18
C ASN A 33 -0.39 8.64 -7.56
N LYS A 34 0.91 8.83 -7.61
CA LYS A 34 1.71 8.89 -8.84
C LYS A 34 2.47 7.58 -9.00
N SER A 35 2.12 6.77 -10.00
CA SER A 35 2.70 5.44 -10.22
C SER A 35 3.99 5.54 -11.02
N LEU A 36 5.13 5.71 -10.34
CA LEU A 36 6.44 5.87 -10.98
C LEU A 36 6.88 4.56 -11.66
N GLY A 37 6.63 3.43 -10.99
CA GLY A 37 6.96 2.11 -11.53
C GLY A 37 6.25 1.84 -12.86
N ASP A 38 4.95 2.12 -12.94
CA ASP A 38 4.17 1.91 -14.17
C ASP A 38 4.61 2.87 -15.28
N ALA A 39 4.99 4.09 -14.93
CA ALA A 39 5.52 5.06 -15.90
C ALA A 39 6.81 4.56 -16.54
N CYS A 40 7.67 3.88 -15.78
CA CYS A 40 8.91 3.26 -16.27
C CYS A 40 8.73 1.82 -16.79
N GLY A 41 7.51 1.24 -16.70
CA GLY A 41 7.24 -0.11 -17.19
C GLY A 41 7.68 -1.24 -16.26
N LEU A 42 7.86 -0.97 -14.97
CA LEU A 42 8.15 -2.02 -13.98
C LEU A 42 6.93 -2.92 -13.79
N THR A 43 7.14 -4.22 -13.82
CA THR A 43 6.07 -5.22 -13.64
C THR A 43 6.13 -5.92 -12.30
N GLY A 44 7.32 -6.18 -11.78
CA GLY A 44 7.53 -6.90 -10.51
C GLY A 44 7.46 -6.02 -9.25
N LEU A 45 7.44 -4.70 -9.42
CA LEU A 45 7.38 -3.74 -8.33
C LEU A 45 6.33 -2.66 -8.59
N GLY A 46 5.52 -2.38 -7.59
CA GLY A 46 4.72 -1.16 -7.50
C GLY A 46 5.55 -0.07 -6.81
N VAL A 47 5.91 0.99 -7.53
CA VAL A 47 6.64 2.13 -6.97
C VAL A 47 5.76 3.35 -7.11
N HIS A 48 5.33 3.90 -5.98
CA HIS A 48 4.34 4.98 -5.93
C HIS A 48 4.85 6.15 -5.08
N LEU A 49 4.82 7.34 -5.65
CA LEU A 49 4.88 8.57 -4.87
C LEU A 49 3.45 8.90 -4.45
N ILE A 50 3.18 8.91 -3.17
CA ILE A 50 1.87 9.21 -2.62
C ILE A 50 1.87 10.49 -1.80
N GLU A 51 0.74 11.18 -1.82
CA GLU A 51 0.49 12.38 -1.03
C GLU A 51 -0.81 12.17 -0.23
N VAL A 52 -0.70 12.32 1.10
CA VAL A 52 -1.81 12.14 2.03
C VAL A 52 -2.10 13.48 2.69
N ALA A 53 -3.33 13.95 2.61
CA ALA A 53 -3.73 15.21 3.24
C ALA A 53 -3.80 15.08 4.77
N PRO A 54 -3.68 16.18 5.54
CA PRO A 54 -3.86 16.16 6.99
C PRO A 54 -5.19 15.48 7.41
N GLY A 55 -5.13 14.57 8.36
CA GLY A 55 -6.27 13.80 8.87
C GLY A 55 -6.68 12.58 8.04
N ASP A 56 -6.09 12.37 6.86
CA ASP A 56 -6.35 11.18 6.04
C ASP A 56 -5.36 10.05 6.37
N LEU A 57 -5.73 8.85 5.96
CA LEU A 57 -4.91 7.63 6.02
C LEU A 57 -4.34 7.32 4.63
N SER A 58 -3.15 6.75 4.60
CA SER A 58 -2.53 6.29 3.34
C SER A 58 -3.30 5.14 2.71
N THR A 59 -3.85 4.25 3.53
CA THR A 59 -4.65 3.08 3.16
C THR A 59 -5.45 2.61 4.36
N GLU A 60 -6.32 1.60 4.20
CA GLU A 60 -6.96 0.89 5.31
C GLU A 60 -5.94 0.06 6.09
N TYR A 61 -6.15 -0.15 7.39
CA TYR A 61 -5.32 -1.02 8.23
C TYR A 61 -5.32 -2.44 7.68
N HIS A 62 -4.16 -2.92 7.21
CA HIS A 62 -4.04 -4.16 6.47
C HIS A 62 -2.69 -4.85 6.66
N ARG A 63 -2.60 -6.10 6.26
CA ARG A 63 -1.35 -6.83 6.09
C ARG A 63 -1.35 -7.64 4.81
N HIS A 64 -0.16 -7.91 4.29
CA HIS A 64 0.10 -8.82 3.19
C HIS A 64 0.65 -10.14 3.73
N TYR A 65 0.26 -11.26 3.11
CA TYR A 65 0.79 -12.57 3.48
C TYR A 65 1.97 -13.01 2.63
N VAL A 66 2.09 -12.49 1.42
CA VAL A 66 3.06 -12.96 0.43
C VAL A 66 3.96 -11.84 -0.09
N GLU A 67 3.45 -10.62 -0.25
CA GLU A 67 4.21 -9.48 -0.75
C GLU A 67 4.85 -8.67 0.38
N ASP A 68 6.12 -8.30 0.19
CA ASP A 68 6.79 -7.28 1.00
C ASP A 68 6.38 -5.88 0.56
N GLU A 69 6.25 -4.97 1.50
CA GLU A 69 6.07 -3.55 1.25
C GLU A 69 7.04 -2.72 2.09
N CYS A 70 7.49 -1.61 1.56
CA CYS A 70 8.22 -0.63 2.34
C CYS A 70 7.81 0.80 1.98
N VAL A 71 8.05 1.70 2.92
CA VAL A 71 7.73 3.12 2.79
C VAL A 71 8.94 3.95 3.21
N TYR A 72 9.25 4.96 2.42
CA TYR A 72 10.23 5.98 2.77
C TYR A 72 9.53 7.34 2.85
N VAL A 73 9.65 8.02 3.98
CA VAL A 73 9.04 9.33 4.21
C VAL A 73 9.91 10.41 3.58
N LEU A 74 9.32 11.21 2.70
CA LEU A 74 10.01 12.30 1.99
C LEU A 74 9.75 13.65 2.63
N GLU A 75 8.48 13.94 2.96
CA GLU A 75 8.05 15.23 3.51
C GLU A 75 6.86 15.05 4.44
N GLY A 76 6.66 15.99 5.35
CA GLY A 76 5.56 15.98 6.30
C GLY A 76 5.82 15.07 7.49
N THR A 77 4.83 14.95 8.37
CA THR A 77 4.87 14.09 9.56
C THR A 77 3.59 13.29 9.69
N GLY A 78 3.66 12.14 10.32
CA GLY A 78 2.51 11.27 10.49
C GLY A 78 2.68 10.31 11.66
N MET A 79 1.74 9.39 11.76
CA MET A 79 1.73 8.30 12.72
C MET A 79 1.62 6.97 11.96
N ALA A 80 2.65 6.15 12.04
CA ALA A 80 2.61 4.78 11.57
C ALA A 80 2.06 3.87 12.67
N ARG A 81 1.14 2.98 12.31
CA ARG A 81 0.64 1.92 13.17
C ARG A 81 1.08 0.57 12.61
N HIS A 82 1.61 -0.30 13.47
CA HIS A 82 1.96 -1.68 13.16
C HIS A 82 1.63 -2.57 14.36
N GLY A 83 0.63 -3.45 14.20
CA GLY A 83 0.02 -4.13 15.31
C GLY A 83 -0.53 -3.15 16.34
N GLU A 84 -0.15 -3.33 17.60
CA GLU A 84 -0.55 -2.45 18.71
C GLU A 84 0.36 -1.22 18.86
N THR A 85 1.47 -1.14 18.12
CA THR A 85 2.44 -0.06 18.25
C THR A 85 2.06 1.11 17.35
N ARG A 86 2.18 2.33 17.89
CA ARG A 86 2.06 3.58 17.14
C ARG A 86 3.36 4.34 17.25
N GLN A 87 3.89 4.80 16.12
CA GLN A 87 5.17 5.50 16.04
C GLN A 87 5.04 6.77 15.21
N ALA A 88 5.47 7.89 15.75
CA ALA A 88 5.60 9.12 14.98
C ALA A 88 6.67 8.95 13.91
N ILE A 89 6.38 9.44 12.71
CA ILE A 89 7.26 9.36 11.54
C ILE A 89 7.46 10.74 10.90
N GLY A 90 8.62 10.92 10.29
CA GLY A 90 8.98 12.13 9.57
C GLY A 90 9.99 11.89 8.45
N PRO A 91 10.45 12.96 7.77
CA PRO A 91 11.34 12.85 6.62
C PRO A 91 12.62 12.08 6.95
N GLY A 92 12.96 11.11 6.10
CA GLY A 92 14.12 10.23 6.27
C GLY A 92 13.80 8.90 6.94
N ASP A 93 12.62 8.74 7.55
CA ASP A 93 12.23 7.46 8.16
C ASP A 93 11.93 6.41 7.09
N PHE A 94 12.33 5.18 7.40
CA PHE A 94 12.06 3.99 6.60
C PHE A 94 11.22 2.99 7.40
N LEU A 95 10.16 2.50 6.78
CA LEU A 95 9.27 1.49 7.32
C LEU A 95 9.31 0.27 6.41
N GLY A 96 9.56 -0.91 6.98
CA GLY A 96 9.58 -2.19 6.24
C GLY A 96 8.50 -3.12 6.78
N TYR A 97 7.65 -3.59 5.90
CA TYR A 97 6.54 -4.48 6.19
C TYR A 97 6.78 -5.80 5.45
N ALA A 98 7.40 -6.74 6.16
CA ALA A 98 7.68 -8.06 5.60
C ALA A 98 6.39 -8.86 5.39
N ALA A 99 6.39 -9.69 4.36
CA ALA A 99 5.31 -10.64 4.08
C ALA A 99 4.96 -11.49 5.32
N GLY A 100 3.66 -11.63 5.59
CA GLY A 100 3.17 -12.32 6.78
C GLY A 100 3.36 -11.58 8.11
N GLY A 101 3.89 -10.35 8.06
CA GLY A 101 4.13 -9.51 9.22
C GLY A 101 2.87 -8.90 9.84
N LEU A 102 3.09 -7.89 10.68
CA LEU A 102 2.00 -7.18 11.37
C LEU A 102 1.17 -6.34 10.39
N ALA A 103 -0.11 -6.23 10.67
CA ALA A 103 -0.95 -5.27 9.97
C ALA A 103 -0.51 -3.84 10.28
N HIS A 104 -0.67 -2.96 9.31
CA HIS A 104 -0.19 -1.58 9.37
C HIS A 104 -1.07 -0.60 8.61
N ASP A 105 -0.97 0.66 8.98
CA ASP A 105 -1.43 1.84 8.26
C ASP A 105 -0.57 3.06 8.62
N ILE A 106 -0.76 4.16 7.89
CA ILE A 106 -0.12 5.43 8.18
C ILE A 106 -1.17 6.53 8.10
N GLU A 107 -1.29 7.31 9.16
CA GLU A 107 -2.14 8.49 9.25
C GLU A 107 -1.29 9.76 9.14
N ASN A 108 -1.73 10.71 8.33
CA ASN A 108 -1.16 12.05 8.37
C ASN A 108 -1.71 12.81 9.58
N THR A 109 -0.96 12.82 10.67
CA THR A 109 -1.29 13.57 11.90
C THR A 109 -0.67 14.97 11.93
N GLY A 110 0.07 15.35 10.89
CA GLY A 110 0.65 16.66 10.72
C GLY A 110 -0.34 17.70 10.18
N THR A 111 0.18 18.90 9.90
CA THR A 111 -0.58 20.04 9.38
C THR A 111 -0.31 20.31 7.90
N SER A 112 0.64 19.60 7.30
CA SER A 112 1.01 19.66 5.88
C SER A 112 0.81 18.31 5.22
N VAL A 113 0.90 18.28 3.89
CA VAL A 113 0.86 17.02 3.14
C VAL A 113 1.98 16.10 3.58
N LEU A 114 1.64 14.84 3.87
CA LEU A 114 2.60 13.76 4.09
C LEU A 114 2.90 13.11 2.74
N ARG A 115 4.17 13.24 2.29
CA ARG A 115 4.63 12.67 1.02
C ARG A 115 5.56 11.49 1.27
N MET A 116 5.26 10.37 0.65
CA MET A 116 5.98 9.11 0.87
C MET A 116 6.22 8.40 -0.45
N LEU A 117 7.35 7.69 -0.52
CA LEU A 117 7.60 6.68 -1.55
C LEU A 117 7.19 5.32 -1.00
N VAL A 118 6.18 4.71 -1.61
CA VAL A 118 5.69 3.38 -1.27
C VAL A 118 6.14 2.39 -2.34
N ILE A 119 6.78 1.33 -1.92
CA ILE A 119 7.31 0.28 -2.80
C ILE A 119 6.80 -1.06 -2.30
N GLY A 120 6.05 -1.75 -3.13
CA GLY A 120 5.55 -3.09 -2.84
C GLY A 120 5.87 -4.06 -3.97
N GLN A 121 6.01 -5.32 -3.65
CA GLN A 121 6.10 -6.38 -4.65
C GLN A 121 4.79 -6.47 -5.45
N ARG A 122 4.88 -7.01 -6.66
CA ARG A 122 3.75 -7.39 -7.51
C ARG A 122 3.93 -8.84 -7.93
N LEU A 123 3.56 -9.74 -7.05
CA LEU A 123 3.62 -11.16 -7.31
C LEU A 123 2.31 -11.64 -7.98
N ASP A 124 2.37 -12.81 -8.59
CA ASP A 124 1.20 -13.40 -9.28
C ASP A 124 0.03 -13.67 -8.34
N HIS A 125 0.29 -13.79 -7.05
CA HIS A 125 -0.73 -13.91 -6.03
C HIS A 125 -0.28 -13.29 -4.72
N ASP A 126 -1.22 -12.64 -4.07
CA ASP A 126 -1.09 -12.16 -2.71
C ASP A 126 -2.44 -12.29 -2.01
N VAL A 127 -2.37 -12.49 -0.72
CA VAL A 127 -3.52 -12.50 0.18
C VAL A 127 -3.29 -11.43 1.23
N GLY A 128 -4.27 -10.59 1.45
CA GLY A 128 -4.22 -9.57 2.49
C GLY A 128 -5.41 -9.66 3.43
N ASP A 129 -5.21 -9.28 4.68
CA ASP A 129 -6.31 -9.10 5.62
C ASP A 129 -6.50 -7.62 5.96
N TYR A 130 -7.75 -7.25 6.17
CA TYR A 130 -8.20 -6.02 6.79
C TYR A 130 -8.78 -6.37 8.17
N PRO A 131 -7.94 -6.45 9.23
CA PRO A 131 -8.35 -7.04 10.51
C PRO A 131 -9.53 -6.30 11.16
N GLU A 132 -9.56 -4.97 11.10
CA GLU A 132 -10.64 -4.15 11.67
C GLU A 132 -11.95 -4.24 10.89
N GLN A 133 -11.89 -4.70 9.64
CA GLN A 133 -13.05 -4.90 8.77
C GLN A 133 -13.51 -6.35 8.74
N GLY A 134 -12.77 -7.28 9.37
CA GLY A 134 -13.05 -8.71 9.32
C GLY A 134 -13.04 -9.27 7.90
N LYS A 135 -12.19 -8.73 6.99
CA LYS A 135 -12.19 -9.08 5.57
C LYS A 135 -10.83 -9.57 5.10
N ARG A 136 -10.87 -10.44 4.10
CA ARG A 136 -9.69 -10.92 3.35
C ARG A 136 -9.82 -10.59 1.89
N ILE A 137 -8.74 -10.07 1.31
CA ILE A 137 -8.61 -9.85 -0.13
C ILE A 137 -7.71 -10.93 -0.74
N PHE A 138 -8.12 -11.43 -1.90
CA PHE A 138 -7.34 -12.34 -2.74
C PHE A 138 -6.99 -11.61 -4.04
N ARG A 139 -5.69 -11.50 -4.31
CA ARG A 139 -5.16 -10.92 -5.54
C ARG A 139 -4.41 -12.00 -6.31
N ASN A 140 -4.98 -12.44 -7.42
CA ASN A 140 -4.39 -13.47 -8.26
C ASN A 140 -4.27 -12.93 -9.69
N ALA A 141 -3.13 -13.14 -10.33
CA ALA A 141 -2.93 -12.76 -11.73
C ALA A 141 -3.97 -13.43 -12.62
N GLY A 142 -4.52 -12.65 -13.55
CA GLY A 142 -5.53 -13.14 -14.49
C GLY A 142 -6.94 -13.29 -13.93
N LEU A 143 -7.15 -13.02 -12.64
CA LEU A 143 -8.47 -13.04 -12.00
C LEU A 143 -8.83 -11.65 -11.45
N PRO A 144 -10.12 -11.30 -11.37
CA PRO A 144 -10.55 -10.14 -10.59
C PRO A 144 -10.15 -10.28 -9.11
N TRP A 145 -9.80 -9.18 -8.47
CA TRP A 145 -9.61 -9.18 -7.03
C TRP A 145 -10.93 -9.55 -6.33
N ALA A 146 -10.85 -10.42 -5.34
CA ALA A 146 -12.00 -10.88 -4.59
C ALA A 146 -11.83 -10.55 -3.11
N VAL A 147 -12.92 -10.14 -2.47
CA VAL A 147 -12.96 -9.87 -1.03
C VAL A 147 -14.01 -10.76 -0.39
N ALA A 148 -13.66 -11.41 0.72
CA ALA A 148 -14.56 -12.24 1.50
C ALA A 148 -14.55 -11.83 2.98
N ASP A 149 -15.66 -12.06 3.66
CA ASP A 149 -15.74 -11.95 5.10
C ASP A 149 -14.97 -13.11 5.74
N LEU A 150 -14.11 -12.83 6.72
CA LEU A 150 -13.27 -13.84 7.37
C LEU A 150 -14.11 -14.91 8.09
N ASP A 151 -15.25 -14.54 8.66
CA ASP A 151 -16.17 -15.45 9.37
C ASP A 151 -16.92 -16.40 8.43
N ARG A 152 -16.83 -16.17 7.10
CA ARG A 152 -17.45 -17.02 6.08
C ARG A 152 -16.44 -17.88 5.31
N LEU A 153 -15.18 -17.84 5.72
CA LEU A 153 -14.14 -18.67 5.11
C LEU A 153 -14.04 -20.01 5.83
N ASP A 154 -14.19 -21.08 5.09
CA ASP A 154 -13.89 -22.42 5.57
C ASP A 154 -12.39 -22.70 5.52
N PHE A 155 -11.84 -23.28 6.59
CA PHE A 155 -10.44 -23.70 6.68
C PHE A 155 -10.35 -25.22 6.81
N PRO A 156 -10.58 -25.98 5.70
CA PRO A 156 -10.61 -27.42 5.75
C PRO A 156 -9.22 -27.99 6.15
N GLN A 157 -9.24 -28.88 7.13
CA GLN A 157 -8.02 -29.59 7.57
C GLN A 157 -7.74 -30.83 6.72
N ALA A 158 -8.77 -31.39 6.06
CA ALA A 158 -8.66 -32.55 5.18
C ALA A 158 -8.06 -32.14 3.84
N GLY A 159 -7.07 -32.88 3.35
CA GLY A 159 -6.43 -32.65 2.06
C GLY A 159 -5.25 -31.67 2.06
N ALA A 160 -4.88 -31.12 3.22
CA ALA A 160 -3.63 -30.40 3.33
C ALA A 160 -2.44 -31.33 3.07
N LYS A 161 -1.67 -31.07 2.04
CA LYS A 161 -0.37 -31.73 1.85
C LYS A 161 0.55 -31.28 2.99
N LYS A 162 1.09 -32.24 3.74
CA LYS A 162 2.15 -32.00 4.73
C LYS A 162 3.44 -31.65 4.03
#